data_e5787bc3ea80b6412d8d61adf943ce48
#
_entry.id   e5787bc3ea80b6412d8d61adf943ce48
#
_cell.length_a   1.000
_cell.length_b   1.000
_cell.length_c   1.000
_cell.angle_alpha   90.00
_cell.angle_beta   90.00
_cell.angle_gamma   90.00
#
_symmetry.space_group_name_H-M   'P 1'
#
loop_
_entity.id
_entity.type
_entity.pdbx_description
1 polymer ?
#
loop_
_entity_poly.entity_id
_entity_poly.type
_entity_poly.pdbx_seq_one_letter_code
_entity_poly.pdbx_strand_id
1 'polypeptide(L)'
;MIDLDLPRPNHQSSAELAARPSATGGDRIVALDGLRALGALLIIGFHFGIGWLPGGFIGVDLFYVLSGYLITGLLVGEYRKRSTIGLSAFWLRRARRLLPALLVMLVVVTLLVRYDAAPGIYPDFRMNALSSLFYFSNWWQIATSGNYFVATGPPSPLTHTWSLAVEEQFYLVWPLVVLVVLRLSRVAARGIRILLALSVAGAVGSALEMALRYGPTVDTTRLYFGTDTHAQSVMIGAAMACLLTIVQMRRGAEGMAPPAAPPRAASPLVVVSAPRPNASSAPPSPCPGARP
;
A
#
# COMPACT_ATOMS: atom_id res chain seq x y z
N MET A 1 41.02 -45.60 37.37
CA MET A 1 40.15 -44.50 37.77
C MET A 1 40.14 -43.54 36.62
N ILE A 2 39.15 -43.67 35.69
CA ILE A 2 39.09 -42.92 34.42
C ILE A 2 38.11 -41.79 34.71
N ASP A 3 38.63 -40.55 34.74
CA ASP A 3 37.85 -39.33 34.92
C ASP A 3 37.16 -38.97 33.59
N LEU A 4 35.86 -39.14 33.52
CA LEU A 4 35.03 -38.79 32.38
C LEU A 4 34.57 -37.33 32.53
N ASP A 5 35.29 -36.45 31.84
CA ASP A 5 34.96 -35.02 31.77
C ASP A 5 33.68 -34.85 30.88
N LEU A 6 32.54 -34.78 31.53
CA LEU A 6 31.25 -34.51 30.86
C LEU A 6 31.13 -33.00 30.57
N PRO A 7 30.79 -32.59 29.36
CA PRO A 7 30.59 -31.16 29.05
C PRO A 7 29.42 -30.61 29.86
N ARG A 8 29.63 -29.52 30.58
CA ARG A 8 28.63 -28.80 31.37
C ARG A 8 27.58 -28.23 30.43
N PRO A 9 26.26 -28.32 30.74
CA PRO A 9 25.21 -27.70 29.95
C PRO A 9 25.39 -26.17 29.99
N ASN A 10 25.41 -25.60 28.77
CA ASN A 10 25.51 -24.17 28.54
C ASN A 10 24.22 -23.50 29.04
N HIS A 11 24.24 -22.91 30.24
CA HIS A 11 23.16 -22.08 30.77
C HIS A 11 23.13 -20.77 30.01
N GLN A 12 22.48 -20.79 28.84
CA GLN A 12 22.09 -19.54 28.22
C GLN A 12 21.11 -18.83 29.15
N SER A 13 21.50 -17.65 29.60
CA SER A 13 20.76 -16.82 30.54
C SER A 13 19.34 -16.60 30.02
N SER A 14 18.34 -16.79 30.91
CA SER A 14 16.93 -16.53 30.62
C SER A 14 16.64 -15.10 30.10
N ALA A 15 17.57 -14.17 30.37
CA ALA A 15 17.55 -12.81 29.84
C ALA A 15 17.84 -12.76 28.31
N GLU A 16 18.68 -13.67 27.81
CA GLU A 16 19.01 -13.74 26.37
C GLU A 16 17.89 -14.37 25.53
N LEU A 17 17.09 -15.25 26.14
CA LEU A 17 15.87 -15.79 25.52
C LEU A 17 14.74 -14.75 25.45
N ALA A 18 14.67 -13.81 26.38
CA ALA A 18 13.68 -12.73 26.41
C ALA A 18 13.99 -11.60 25.40
N ALA A 19 15.24 -11.50 24.94
CA ALA A 19 15.69 -10.46 24.00
C ALA A 19 15.65 -10.86 22.52
N ARG A 20 15.18 -12.07 22.17
CA ARG A 20 14.95 -12.42 20.77
C ARG A 20 13.67 -11.77 20.30
N PRO A 21 13.73 -10.76 19.38
CA PRO A 21 12.53 -10.28 18.72
C PRO A 21 11.92 -11.48 17.99
N SER A 22 10.67 -11.79 18.28
CA SER A 22 9.93 -12.86 17.62
C SER A 22 9.87 -12.56 16.12
N ALA A 23 10.68 -13.26 15.34
CA ALA A 23 10.71 -13.19 13.89
C ALA A 23 9.51 -13.95 13.28
N THR A 24 8.30 -13.56 13.68
CA THR A 24 7.05 -14.08 13.09
C THR A 24 6.09 -12.93 12.83
N GLY A 25 6.07 -12.50 11.59
CA GLY A 25 5.13 -11.52 11.07
C GLY A 25 5.86 -10.31 10.48
N GLY A 26 5.63 -10.05 9.18
CA GLY A 26 6.12 -8.83 8.56
C GLY A 26 5.73 -7.63 9.43
N ASP A 27 6.62 -6.66 9.56
CA ASP A 27 6.52 -5.51 10.46
C ASP A 27 5.10 -4.93 10.48
N ARG A 28 4.36 -5.27 11.54
CA ARG A 28 3.00 -4.78 11.76
C ARG A 28 3.11 -3.31 12.14
N ILE A 29 2.65 -2.44 11.27
CA ILE A 29 2.67 -1.01 11.52
C ILE A 29 1.52 -0.68 12.48
N VAL A 30 1.81 -0.62 13.77
CA VAL A 30 0.84 -0.38 14.85
C VAL A 30 0.02 0.90 14.61
N ALA A 31 0.63 1.93 14.02
CA ALA A 31 -0.05 3.16 13.65
C ALA A 31 -1.23 2.95 12.69
N LEU A 32 -1.13 1.99 11.74
CA LEU A 32 -2.22 1.69 10.81
C LEU A 32 -3.39 0.98 11.50
N ASP A 33 -3.11 0.15 12.51
CA ASP A 33 -4.16 -0.46 13.33
C ASP A 33 -4.87 0.59 14.19
N GLY A 34 -4.13 1.58 14.71
CA GLY A 34 -4.70 2.73 15.41
C GLY A 34 -5.62 3.57 14.51
N LEU A 35 -5.21 3.84 13.27
CA LEU A 35 -6.05 4.54 12.29
C LEU A 35 -7.33 3.75 11.94
N ARG A 36 -7.23 2.43 11.82
CA ARG A 36 -8.43 1.58 11.62
C ARG A 36 -9.38 1.63 12.81
N ALA A 37 -8.84 1.57 14.03
CA ALA A 37 -9.65 1.70 15.24
C ALA A 37 -10.36 3.06 15.29
N LEU A 38 -9.66 4.14 14.97
CA LEU A 38 -10.23 5.49 14.87
C LEU A 38 -11.35 5.53 13.82
N GLY A 39 -11.11 5.02 12.62
CA GLY A 39 -12.15 4.95 11.57
C GLY A 39 -13.39 4.20 12.01
N ALA A 40 -13.22 3.04 12.69
CA ALA A 40 -14.33 2.27 13.22
C ALA A 40 -15.11 3.04 14.29
N LEU A 41 -14.41 3.72 15.22
CA LEU A 41 -15.04 4.54 16.25
C LEU A 41 -15.85 5.72 15.67
N LEU A 42 -15.32 6.36 14.63
CA LEU A 42 -16.01 7.44 13.92
C LEU A 42 -17.33 6.94 13.30
N ILE A 43 -17.29 5.79 12.60
CA ILE A 43 -18.48 5.18 11.98
C ILE A 43 -19.49 4.76 13.03
N ILE A 44 -19.05 4.12 14.10
CA ILE A 44 -19.92 3.69 15.21
C ILE A 44 -20.59 4.92 15.86
N GLY A 45 -19.80 5.93 16.19
CA GLY A 45 -20.32 7.17 16.81
C GLY A 45 -21.35 7.88 15.91
N PHE A 46 -21.13 7.90 14.59
CA PHE A 46 -22.08 8.44 13.63
C PHE A 46 -23.41 7.66 13.66
N HIS A 47 -23.37 6.33 13.65
CA HIS A 47 -24.58 5.49 13.65
C HIS A 47 -25.34 5.55 14.99
N PHE A 48 -24.64 5.82 16.09
CA PHE A 48 -25.29 6.07 17.39
C PHE A 48 -25.86 7.50 17.52
N GLY A 49 -25.74 8.33 16.49
CA GLY A 49 -26.29 9.69 16.51
C GLY A 49 -25.63 10.61 17.53
N ILE A 50 -24.33 10.43 17.81
CA ILE A 50 -23.61 11.27 18.76
C ILE A 50 -23.56 12.70 18.21
N GLY A 51 -24.29 13.63 18.85
CA GLY A 51 -24.58 14.96 18.32
C GLY A 51 -23.37 15.85 17.98
N TRP A 52 -22.19 15.61 18.60
CA TRP A 52 -20.96 16.33 18.28
C TRP A 52 -20.13 15.66 17.19
N LEU A 53 -20.60 14.53 16.62
CA LEU A 53 -19.89 13.73 15.61
C LEU A 53 -20.69 13.57 14.29
N PRO A 54 -21.28 14.64 13.73
CA PRO A 54 -22.07 14.52 12.49
C PRO A 54 -21.24 14.09 11.26
N GLY A 55 -19.92 14.32 11.29
CA GLY A 55 -18.99 13.94 10.22
C GLY A 55 -18.38 12.55 10.38
N GLY A 56 -18.86 11.70 11.29
CA GLY A 56 -18.26 10.38 11.57
C GLY A 56 -18.30 9.40 10.39
N PHE A 57 -19.15 9.63 9.38
CA PHE A 57 -19.16 8.87 8.11
C PHE A 57 -17.83 8.94 7.35
N ILE A 58 -17.01 9.97 7.56
CA ILE A 58 -15.64 10.10 7.02
C ILE A 58 -14.73 8.92 7.43
N GLY A 59 -15.08 8.20 8.50
CA GLY A 59 -14.39 6.96 8.88
C GLY A 59 -14.31 5.93 7.74
N VAL A 60 -15.30 5.91 6.83
CA VAL A 60 -15.29 5.04 5.63
C VAL A 60 -14.16 5.44 4.68
N ASP A 61 -13.98 6.74 4.43
CA ASP A 61 -12.92 7.25 3.58
C ASP A 61 -11.53 6.95 4.15
N LEU A 62 -11.39 6.98 5.47
CA LEU A 62 -10.15 6.57 6.13
C LEU A 62 -9.81 5.09 5.84
N PHE A 63 -10.80 4.19 5.87
CA PHE A 63 -10.60 2.80 5.47
C PHE A 63 -10.20 2.69 3.99
N TYR A 64 -10.80 3.46 3.11
CA TYR A 64 -10.45 3.48 1.69
C TYR A 64 -9.01 3.94 1.46
N VAL A 65 -8.57 5.01 2.12
CA VAL A 65 -7.16 5.47 2.06
C VAL A 65 -6.21 4.38 2.54
N LEU A 66 -6.51 3.75 3.67
CA LEU A 66 -5.69 2.65 4.21
C LEU A 66 -5.63 1.45 3.26
N SER A 67 -6.75 1.11 2.63
CA SER A 67 -6.84 0.02 1.65
C SER A 67 -6.01 0.33 0.40
N GLY A 68 -6.14 1.52 -0.16
CA GLY A 68 -5.34 1.97 -1.29
C GLY A 68 -3.84 1.93 -0.99
N TYR A 69 -3.44 2.43 0.17
CA TYR A 69 -2.06 2.43 0.64
C TYR A 69 -1.49 1.01 0.80
N LEU A 70 -2.18 0.16 1.54
CA LEU A 70 -1.69 -1.17 1.87
C LEU A 70 -1.62 -2.09 0.64
N ILE A 71 -2.66 -2.07 -0.19
CA ILE A 71 -2.71 -2.92 -1.38
C ILE A 71 -1.67 -2.49 -2.41
N THR A 72 -1.56 -1.20 -2.68
CA THR A 72 -0.55 -0.70 -3.62
C THR A 72 0.86 -0.98 -3.11
N GLY A 73 1.12 -0.74 -1.83
CA GLY A 73 2.41 -1.06 -1.22
C GLY A 73 2.78 -2.54 -1.30
N LEU A 74 1.80 -3.43 -1.04
CA LEU A 74 1.97 -4.88 -1.15
C LEU A 74 2.28 -5.31 -2.59
N LEU A 75 1.51 -4.85 -3.57
CA LEU A 75 1.67 -5.22 -4.98
C LEU A 75 2.99 -4.71 -5.55
N VAL A 76 3.34 -3.44 -5.29
CA VAL A 76 4.62 -2.85 -5.71
C VAL A 76 5.79 -3.56 -5.02
N GLY A 77 5.67 -3.87 -3.74
CA GLY A 77 6.67 -4.61 -2.98
C GLY A 77 6.88 -6.03 -3.51
N GLU A 78 5.80 -6.75 -3.85
CA GLU A 78 5.87 -8.08 -4.47
C GLU A 78 6.56 -8.02 -5.84
N TYR A 79 6.15 -7.07 -6.69
CA TYR A 79 6.75 -6.90 -8.01
C TYR A 79 8.25 -6.57 -7.94
N ARG A 80 8.65 -5.72 -7.01
CA ARG A 80 10.08 -5.38 -6.80
C ARG A 80 10.93 -6.58 -6.37
N LYS A 81 10.35 -7.52 -5.64
CA LYS A 81 11.04 -8.74 -5.16
C LYS A 81 11.05 -9.86 -6.19
N ARG A 82 9.98 -10.01 -6.97
CA ARG A 82 9.74 -11.19 -7.81
C ARG A 82 9.61 -10.88 -9.30
N SER A 83 9.62 -9.60 -9.70
CA SER A 83 9.34 -9.10 -11.07
C SER A 83 7.98 -9.55 -11.63
N THR A 84 7.09 -10.01 -10.76
CA THR A 84 5.71 -10.41 -11.10
C THR A 84 4.81 -10.26 -9.89
N ILE A 85 3.50 -10.31 -10.12
CA ILE A 85 2.45 -10.29 -9.10
C ILE A 85 1.61 -11.55 -9.25
N GLY A 86 1.46 -12.31 -8.18
CA GLY A 86 0.63 -13.50 -8.13
C GLY A 86 -0.84 -13.16 -7.90
N LEU A 87 -1.56 -12.71 -8.95
CA LEU A 87 -2.94 -12.24 -8.86
C LEU A 87 -3.89 -13.26 -8.25
N SER A 88 -3.84 -14.52 -8.70
CA SER A 88 -4.69 -15.59 -8.18
C SER A 88 -4.46 -15.82 -6.68
N ALA A 89 -3.19 -15.85 -6.26
CA ALA A 89 -2.84 -15.98 -4.86
C ALA A 89 -3.30 -14.75 -4.04
N PHE A 90 -3.22 -13.56 -4.61
CA PHE A 90 -3.72 -12.33 -3.98
C PHE A 90 -5.23 -12.41 -3.74
N TRP A 91 -6.03 -12.67 -4.79
CA TRP A 91 -7.48 -12.74 -4.67
C TRP A 91 -7.95 -13.91 -3.78
N LEU A 92 -7.28 -15.06 -3.86
CA LEU A 92 -7.62 -16.21 -3.01
C LEU A 92 -7.38 -15.90 -1.51
N ARG A 93 -6.27 -15.23 -1.17
CA ARG A 93 -6.03 -14.80 0.23
C ARG A 93 -7.11 -13.83 0.71
N ARG A 94 -7.55 -12.91 -0.14
CA ARG A 94 -8.64 -11.97 0.15
C ARG A 94 -9.97 -12.69 0.34
N ALA A 95 -10.35 -13.52 -0.61
CA ALA A 95 -11.59 -14.30 -0.56
C ALA A 95 -11.67 -15.15 0.73
N ARG A 96 -10.60 -15.88 1.05
CA ARG A 96 -10.53 -16.66 2.29
C ARG A 96 -10.67 -15.84 3.57
N ARG A 97 -10.30 -14.57 3.53
CA ARG A 97 -10.40 -13.67 4.67
C ARG A 97 -11.79 -13.04 4.80
N LEU A 98 -12.42 -12.66 3.70
CA LEU A 98 -13.61 -11.82 3.68
C LEU A 98 -14.91 -12.63 3.51
N LEU A 99 -14.92 -13.63 2.61
CA LEU A 99 -16.12 -14.42 2.34
C LEU A 99 -16.69 -15.13 3.57
N PRO A 100 -15.91 -15.75 4.46
CA PRO A 100 -16.51 -16.41 5.64
C PRO A 100 -17.27 -15.44 6.54
N ALA A 101 -16.69 -14.25 6.80
CA ALA A 101 -17.34 -13.24 7.63
C ALA A 101 -18.59 -12.67 6.95
N LEU A 102 -18.52 -12.39 5.64
CA LEU A 102 -19.66 -11.92 4.84
C LEU A 102 -20.80 -12.96 4.85
N LEU A 103 -20.49 -14.24 4.61
CA LEU A 103 -21.49 -15.29 4.59
C LEU A 103 -22.17 -15.48 5.95
N VAL A 104 -21.39 -15.49 7.04
CA VAL A 104 -21.95 -15.55 8.40
C VAL A 104 -22.87 -14.36 8.65
N MET A 105 -22.43 -13.15 8.32
CA MET A 105 -23.24 -11.94 8.47
C MET A 105 -24.54 -12.03 7.66
N LEU A 106 -24.48 -12.45 6.39
CA LEU A 106 -25.65 -12.59 5.54
C LEU A 106 -26.63 -13.64 6.09
N VAL A 107 -26.15 -14.78 6.59
CA VAL A 107 -27.00 -15.81 7.21
C VAL A 107 -27.66 -15.26 8.45
N VAL A 108 -26.90 -14.66 9.37
CA VAL A 108 -27.44 -14.12 10.63
C VAL A 108 -28.49 -13.04 10.35
N VAL A 109 -28.20 -12.07 9.48
CA VAL A 109 -29.13 -10.99 9.14
C VAL A 109 -30.38 -11.56 8.44
N THR A 110 -30.22 -12.54 7.55
CA THR A 110 -31.36 -13.19 6.88
C THR A 110 -32.28 -13.90 7.89
N LEU A 111 -31.71 -14.61 8.87
CA LEU A 111 -32.47 -15.24 9.92
C LEU A 111 -33.20 -14.22 10.80
N LEU A 112 -32.50 -13.13 11.20
CA LEU A 112 -33.14 -12.07 11.99
C LEU A 112 -34.31 -11.43 11.23
N VAL A 113 -34.12 -11.07 9.96
CA VAL A 113 -35.19 -10.51 9.13
C VAL A 113 -36.34 -11.50 8.94
N ARG A 114 -36.04 -12.79 8.80
CA ARG A 114 -37.08 -13.82 8.61
C ARG A 114 -37.94 -14.08 9.84
N TYR A 115 -37.36 -13.96 11.04
CA TYR A 115 -38.04 -14.33 12.29
C TYR A 115 -38.59 -13.12 13.05
N ASP A 116 -37.94 -11.94 12.95
CA ASP A 116 -38.21 -10.78 13.78
C ASP A 116 -38.89 -9.62 13.03
N ALA A 117 -38.68 -9.50 11.71
CA ALA A 117 -39.26 -8.42 10.92
C ALA A 117 -40.72 -8.75 10.49
N ALA A 118 -41.60 -7.75 10.58
CA ALA A 118 -42.93 -7.85 10.00
C ALA A 118 -42.90 -8.11 8.50
N PRO A 119 -43.81 -8.91 7.93
CA PRO A 119 -43.84 -9.14 6.48
C PRO A 119 -43.93 -7.83 5.70
N GLY A 120 -43.07 -7.71 4.68
CA GLY A 120 -43.04 -6.51 3.79
C GLY A 120 -42.25 -5.32 4.30
N ILE A 121 -41.67 -5.39 5.51
CA ILE A 121 -40.83 -4.28 6.03
C ILE A 121 -39.58 -4.05 5.18
N TYR A 122 -39.05 -5.11 4.56
CA TYR A 122 -37.88 -5.07 3.67
C TYR A 122 -38.21 -5.74 2.32
N PRO A 123 -38.99 -5.08 1.42
CA PRO A 123 -39.44 -5.70 0.17
C PRO A 123 -38.29 -6.19 -0.71
N ASP A 124 -37.18 -5.44 -0.75
CA ASP A 124 -36.02 -5.72 -1.60
C ASP A 124 -34.90 -6.49 -0.87
N PHE A 125 -35.18 -7.08 0.30
CA PHE A 125 -34.15 -7.74 1.12
C PHE A 125 -33.36 -8.82 0.35
N ARG A 126 -34.06 -9.62 -0.47
CA ARG A 126 -33.41 -10.64 -1.32
C ARG A 126 -32.37 -10.03 -2.24
N MET A 127 -32.70 -8.94 -2.92
CA MET A 127 -31.78 -8.27 -3.83
C MET A 127 -30.67 -7.55 -3.06
N ASN A 128 -30.95 -6.99 -1.89
CA ASN A 128 -29.93 -6.44 -1.00
C ASN A 128 -28.92 -7.52 -0.57
N ALA A 129 -29.39 -8.75 -0.24
CA ALA A 129 -28.52 -9.85 0.11
C ALA A 129 -27.66 -10.34 -1.05
N LEU A 130 -28.27 -10.49 -2.25
CA LEU A 130 -27.55 -10.89 -3.46
C LEU A 130 -26.52 -9.83 -3.89
N SER A 131 -26.91 -8.57 -3.88
CA SER A 131 -26.01 -7.48 -4.25
C SER A 131 -24.83 -7.35 -3.27
N SER A 132 -25.05 -7.63 -1.99
CA SER A 132 -24.00 -7.71 -0.97
C SER A 132 -23.04 -8.88 -1.21
N LEU A 133 -23.59 -10.07 -1.52
CA LEU A 133 -22.82 -11.27 -1.80
C LEU A 133 -21.89 -11.11 -3.00
N PHE A 134 -22.35 -10.42 -4.05
CA PHE A 134 -21.61 -10.20 -5.30
C PHE A 134 -20.90 -8.85 -5.37
N TYR A 135 -20.83 -8.11 -4.27
CA TYR A 135 -20.11 -6.83 -4.15
C TYR A 135 -20.56 -5.75 -5.14
N PHE A 136 -21.87 -5.66 -5.42
CA PHE A 136 -22.46 -4.55 -6.19
C PHE A 136 -23.59 -3.82 -5.45
N SER A 137 -23.65 -3.98 -4.13
CA SER A 137 -24.70 -3.37 -3.29
C SER A 137 -24.76 -1.84 -3.37
N ASN A 138 -23.64 -1.17 -3.59
CA ASN A 138 -23.60 0.26 -3.82
C ASN A 138 -24.36 0.68 -5.10
N TRP A 139 -24.19 -0.04 -6.20
CA TRP A 139 -24.90 0.22 -7.45
C TRP A 139 -26.38 -0.14 -7.35
N TRP A 140 -26.70 -1.21 -6.60
CA TRP A 140 -28.08 -1.56 -6.29
C TRP A 140 -28.77 -0.46 -5.49
N GLN A 141 -28.11 0.10 -4.48
CA GLN A 141 -28.62 1.24 -3.71
C GLN A 141 -28.90 2.46 -4.62
N ILE A 142 -27.99 2.80 -5.51
CA ILE A 142 -28.17 3.89 -6.48
C ILE A 142 -29.40 3.64 -7.38
N ALA A 143 -29.59 2.41 -7.82
CA ALA A 143 -30.67 2.07 -8.77
C ALA A 143 -32.06 2.03 -8.11
N THR A 144 -32.14 1.73 -6.82
CA THR A 144 -33.43 1.46 -6.13
C THR A 144 -33.79 2.49 -5.07
N SER A 145 -32.82 3.20 -4.49
CA SER A 145 -33.07 4.19 -3.47
C SER A 145 -33.37 5.53 -4.14
N GLY A 146 -34.63 5.96 -4.12
CA GLY A 146 -34.88 7.39 -4.19
C GLY A 146 -34.38 8.01 -2.89
N ASN A 147 -33.40 8.88 -2.96
CA ASN A 147 -32.78 9.67 -1.90
C ASN A 147 -32.59 8.94 -0.54
N TYR A 148 -31.39 8.41 -0.28
CA TYR A 148 -31.00 7.74 0.96
C TYR A 148 -31.38 8.53 2.23
N PHE A 149 -31.33 9.86 2.17
CA PHE A 149 -31.62 10.76 3.31
C PHE A 149 -33.11 11.07 3.47
N VAL A 150 -33.97 10.70 2.51
CA VAL A 150 -35.42 10.99 2.49
C VAL A 150 -36.26 9.71 2.48
N ALA A 151 -35.64 8.53 2.55
CA ALA A 151 -36.35 7.26 2.55
C ALA A 151 -37.38 7.18 3.68
N THR A 152 -38.65 6.95 3.35
CA THR A 152 -39.77 6.92 4.27
C THR A 152 -39.93 5.62 5.06
N GLY A 153 -39.01 4.66 4.89
CA GLY A 153 -39.00 3.37 5.59
C GLY A 153 -37.69 3.07 6.31
N PRO A 154 -37.64 2.07 7.19
CA PRO A 154 -36.40 1.67 7.82
C PRO A 154 -35.42 1.18 6.74
N PRO A 155 -34.14 1.64 6.76
CA PRO A 155 -33.13 1.21 5.82
C PRO A 155 -32.89 -0.29 5.97
N SER A 156 -32.60 -0.98 4.85
CA SER A 156 -32.23 -2.40 4.92
C SER A 156 -31.05 -2.61 5.88
N PRO A 157 -31.09 -3.65 6.74
CA PRO A 157 -29.95 -3.98 7.61
C PRO A 157 -28.64 -4.25 6.85
N LEU A 158 -28.73 -4.51 5.53
CA LEU A 158 -27.58 -4.74 4.65
C LEU A 158 -27.09 -3.48 3.93
N THR A 159 -27.72 -2.31 4.17
CA THR A 159 -27.34 -1.06 3.47
C THR A 159 -25.86 -0.76 3.64
N HIS A 160 -25.28 -0.96 4.82
CA HIS A 160 -23.88 -0.67 5.11
C HIS A 160 -22.86 -1.49 4.28
N THR A 161 -23.31 -2.55 3.59
CA THR A 161 -22.42 -3.37 2.74
C THR A 161 -21.99 -2.65 1.46
N TRP A 162 -22.56 -1.48 1.15
CA TRP A 162 -22.16 -0.66 0.01
C TRP A 162 -20.69 -0.28 0.04
N SER A 163 -20.17 0.07 1.20
CA SER A 163 -18.78 0.48 1.33
C SER A 163 -17.80 -0.67 1.10
N LEU A 164 -18.18 -1.88 1.53
CA LEU A 164 -17.43 -3.10 1.24
C LEU A 164 -17.43 -3.41 -0.27
N ALA A 165 -18.55 -3.17 -0.96
CA ALA A 165 -18.64 -3.37 -2.40
C ALA A 165 -17.67 -2.45 -3.17
N VAL A 166 -17.58 -1.17 -2.83
CA VAL A 166 -16.63 -0.22 -3.41
C VAL A 166 -15.18 -0.69 -3.21
N GLU A 167 -14.86 -1.15 -2.01
CA GLU A 167 -13.52 -1.64 -1.67
C GLU A 167 -13.14 -2.89 -2.48
N GLU A 168 -14.04 -3.87 -2.60
CA GLU A 168 -13.78 -5.11 -3.34
C GLU A 168 -13.70 -4.90 -4.85
N GLN A 169 -14.45 -3.95 -5.42
CA GLN A 169 -14.31 -3.53 -6.82
C GLN A 169 -12.91 -2.97 -7.08
N PHE A 170 -12.37 -2.16 -6.17
CA PHE A 170 -10.98 -1.71 -6.26
C PHE A 170 -9.99 -2.88 -6.18
N TYR A 171 -10.18 -3.84 -5.28
CA TYR A 171 -9.31 -5.01 -5.15
C TYR A 171 -9.36 -5.94 -6.35
N LEU A 172 -10.42 -5.91 -7.12
CA LEU A 172 -10.54 -6.66 -8.36
C LEU A 172 -9.73 -5.99 -9.49
N VAL A 173 -9.88 -4.68 -9.66
CA VAL A 173 -9.36 -3.92 -10.80
C VAL A 173 -7.91 -3.46 -10.58
N TRP A 174 -7.61 -2.90 -9.41
CA TRP A 174 -6.33 -2.25 -9.16
C TRP A 174 -5.09 -3.16 -9.29
N PRO A 175 -5.08 -4.42 -8.84
CA PRO A 175 -3.95 -5.31 -9.04
C PRO A 175 -3.63 -5.58 -10.51
N LEU A 176 -4.65 -5.59 -11.38
CA LEU A 176 -4.46 -5.71 -12.83
C LEU A 176 -3.77 -4.47 -13.37
N VAL A 177 -4.25 -3.28 -13.01
CA VAL A 177 -3.65 -2.00 -13.41
C VAL A 177 -2.18 -1.94 -12.99
N VAL A 178 -1.89 -2.26 -11.72
CA VAL A 178 -0.52 -2.26 -11.20
C VAL A 178 0.37 -3.23 -11.98
N LEU A 179 -0.09 -4.47 -12.20
CA LEU A 179 0.67 -5.47 -12.95
C LEU A 179 0.95 -5.03 -14.38
N VAL A 180 -0.07 -4.53 -15.09
CA VAL A 180 0.07 -4.07 -16.49
C VAL A 180 1.05 -2.90 -16.57
N VAL A 181 0.88 -1.88 -15.74
CA VAL A 181 1.75 -0.69 -15.74
C VAL A 181 3.21 -1.07 -15.43
N LEU A 182 3.44 -1.92 -14.43
CA LEU A 182 4.79 -2.31 -14.06
C LEU A 182 5.44 -3.19 -15.14
N ARG A 183 4.70 -4.09 -15.78
CA ARG A 183 5.21 -4.93 -16.89
C ARG A 183 5.55 -4.10 -18.13
N LEU A 184 4.65 -3.20 -18.54
CA LEU A 184 4.87 -2.36 -19.72
C LEU A 184 6.01 -1.35 -19.54
N SER A 185 6.26 -0.92 -18.31
CA SER A 185 7.27 0.10 -18.01
C SER A 185 8.71 -0.39 -18.12
N ARG A 186 8.97 -1.71 -18.21
CA ARG A 186 10.29 -2.35 -18.26
C ARG A 186 11.25 -1.97 -17.11
N VAL A 187 11.07 -0.79 -16.51
CA VAL A 187 11.84 -0.27 -15.37
C VAL A 187 10.87 0.01 -14.23
N ALA A 188 11.05 -0.65 -13.10
CA ALA A 188 10.15 -0.55 -11.95
C ALA A 188 9.97 0.90 -11.46
N ALA A 189 11.05 1.69 -11.39
CA ALA A 189 10.98 3.09 -10.96
C ALA A 189 10.12 3.97 -11.89
N ARG A 190 10.13 3.69 -13.21
CA ARG A 190 9.26 4.38 -14.18
C ARG A 190 7.82 3.96 -13.97
N GLY A 191 7.55 2.65 -13.81
CA GLY A 191 6.22 2.13 -13.58
C GLY A 191 5.58 2.70 -12.31
N ILE A 192 6.35 2.79 -11.22
CA ILE A 192 5.86 3.38 -9.96
C ILE A 192 5.51 4.85 -10.12
N ARG A 193 6.29 5.63 -10.90
CA ARG A 193 5.96 7.04 -11.21
C ARG A 193 4.69 7.15 -12.06
N ILE A 194 4.47 6.24 -13.01
CA ILE A 194 3.22 6.19 -13.79
C ILE A 194 2.05 5.85 -12.88
N LEU A 195 2.18 4.86 -11.97
CA LEU A 195 1.16 4.53 -10.98
C LEU A 195 0.83 5.72 -10.08
N LEU A 196 1.85 6.47 -9.62
CA LEU A 196 1.64 7.71 -8.87
C LEU A 196 0.82 8.71 -9.66
N ALA A 197 1.19 8.97 -10.92
CA ALA A 197 0.47 9.90 -11.79
C ALA A 197 -0.98 9.46 -12.03
N LEU A 198 -1.22 8.16 -12.29
CA LEU A 198 -2.55 7.60 -12.45
C LEU A 198 -3.39 7.71 -11.17
N SER A 199 -2.77 7.45 -10.01
CA SER A 199 -3.45 7.59 -8.72
C SER A 199 -3.84 9.04 -8.43
N VAL A 200 -2.94 9.99 -8.68
CA VAL A 200 -3.24 11.42 -8.52
C VAL A 200 -4.32 11.86 -9.49
N ALA A 201 -4.21 11.49 -10.77
CA ALA A 201 -5.22 11.82 -11.79
C ALA A 201 -6.58 11.20 -11.44
N GLY A 202 -6.62 9.96 -10.96
CA GLY A 202 -7.83 9.29 -10.50
C GLY A 202 -8.46 9.98 -9.28
N ALA A 203 -7.64 10.40 -8.31
CA ALA A 203 -8.11 11.13 -7.14
C ALA A 203 -8.72 12.49 -7.52
N VAL A 204 -8.01 13.26 -8.36
CA VAL A 204 -8.49 14.55 -8.84
C VAL A 204 -9.74 14.40 -9.69
N GLY A 205 -9.78 13.43 -10.62
CA GLY A 205 -10.93 13.16 -11.46
C GLY A 205 -12.18 12.81 -10.65
N SER A 206 -12.04 11.93 -9.65
CA SER A 206 -13.12 11.55 -8.72
C SER A 206 -13.62 12.75 -7.90
N ALA A 207 -12.71 13.57 -7.38
CA ALA A 207 -13.07 14.78 -6.63
C ALA A 207 -13.79 15.81 -7.51
N LEU A 208 -13.32 16.00 -8.75
CA LEU A 208 -13.98 16.90 -9.71
C LEU A 208 -15.36 16.36 -10.10
N GLU A 209 -15.49 15.06 -10.34
CA GLU A 209 -16.80 14.45 -10.64
C GLU A 209 -17.79 14.69 -9.49
N MET A 210 -17.36 14.45 -8.24
CA MET A 210 -18.17 14.73 -7.06
C MET A 210 -18.58 16.20 -7.00
N ALA A 211 -17.63 17.13 -7.18
CA ALA A 211 -17.89 18.56 -7.14
C ALA A 211 -18.83 19.03 -8.25
N LEU A 212 -18.69 18.50 -9.49
CA LEU A 212 -19.53 18.87 -10.63
C LEU A 212 -20.96 18.33 -10.51
N ARG A 213 -21.12 17.18 -9.85
CA ARG A 213 -22.44 16.57 -9.62
C ARG A 213 -23.15 17.12 -8.39
N TYR A 214 -22.43 17.75 -7.46
CA TYR A 214 -23.02 18.30 -6.25
C TYR A 214 -23.85 19.53 -6.56
N GLY A 215 -25.08 19.54 -6.01
CA GLY A 215 -25.98 20.69 -6.12
C GLY A 215 -27.02 20.65 -5.02
N PRO A 216 -27.58 21.81 -4.62
CA PRO A 216 -28.54 21.90 -3.50
C PRO A 216 -29.87 21.16 -3.71
N THR A 217 -30.19 20.82 -4.96
CA THR A 217 -31.44 20.13 -5.35
C THR A 217 -31.18 18.72 -5.90
N VAL A 218 -29.90 18.29 -5.96
CA VAL A 218 -29.52 16.99 -6.55
C VAL A 218 -29.69 15.89 -5.52
N ASP A 219 -30.20 14.74 -5.94
CA ASP A 219 -30.18 13.53 -5.14
C ASP A 219 -28.74 13.12 -4.80
N THR A 220 -28.40 13.19 -3.52
CA THR A 220 -27.06 12.87 -3.01
C THR A 220 -26.77 11.37 -2.97
N THR A 221 -27.77 10.51 -3.21
CA THR A 221 -27.63 9.05 -3.20
C THR A 221 -26.51 8.57 -4.13
N ARG A 222 -26.48 9.11 -5.35
CA ARG A 222 -25.44 8.80 -6.33
C ARG A 222 -24.04 9.23 -5.89
N LEU A 223 -23.94 10.38 -5.23
CA LEU A 223 -22.67 10.87 -4.72
C LEU A 223 -22.17 10.05 -3.53
N TYR A 224 -23.10 9.60 -2.67
CA TYR A 224 -22.80 8.84 -1.47
C TYR A 224 -22.44 7.38 -1.73
N PHE A 225 -23.06 6.71 -2.71
CA PHE A 225 -22.83 5.30 -2.99
C PHE A 225 -21.90 5.03 -4.18
N GLY A 226 -21.53 6.05 -4.96
CA GLY A 226 -20.74 5.89 -6.17
C GLY A 226 -19.33 5.37 -5.92
N THR A 227 -18.91 4.36 -6.67
CA THR A 227 -17.52 3.89 -6.66
C THR A 227 -16.58 4.97 -7.20
N ASP A 228 -17.00 5.67 -8.22
CA ASP A 228 -16.28 6.75 -8.89
C ASP A 228 -16.12 7.98 -7.97
N THR A 229 -17.13 8.35 -7.21
CA THR A 229 -17.08 9.48 -6.26
C THR A 229 -16.25 9.18 -5.02
N HIS A 230 -16.11 7.92 -4.63
CA HIS A 230 -15.23 7.48 -3.52
C HIS A 230 -13.84 7.04 -3.97
N ALA A 231 -13.60 6.93 -5.29
CA ALA A 231 -12.30 6.53 -5.83
C ALA A 231 -11.18 7.50 -5.37
N GLN A 232 -11.47 8.76 -5.10
CA GLN A 232 -10.50 9.73 -4.59
C GLN A 232 -9.78 9.23 -3.33
N SER A 233 -10.50 8.70 -2.35
CA SER A 233 -9.94 8.28 -1.07
C SER A 233 -8.99 7.08 -1.26
N VAL A 234 -9.41 6.08 -2.04
CA VAL A 234 -8.58 4.91 -2.34
C VAL A 234 -7.34 5.30 -3.16
N MET A 235 -7.51 6.20 -4.15
CA MET A 235 -6.42 6.68 -5.00
C MET A 235 -5.40 7.54 -4.24
N ILE A 236 -5.83 8.35 -3.26
CA ILE A 236 -4.93 9.04 -2.34
C ILE A 236 -4.04 8.04 -1.61
N GLY A 237 -4.62 6.96 -1.08
CA GLY A 237 -3.85 5.90 -0.44
C GLY A 237 -2.84 5.23 -1.36
N ALA A 238 -3.25 4.93 -2.61
CA ALA A 238 -2.38 4.38 -3.63
C ALA A 238 -1.23 5.33 -4.01
N ALA A 239 -1.51 6.62 -4.15
CA ALA A 239 -0.52 7.66 -4.42
C ALA A 239 0.50 7.76 -3.28
N MET A 240 0.06 7.73 -2.02
CA MET A 240 0.95 7.72 -0.85
C MET A 240 1.90 6.51 -0.86
N ALA A 241 1.41 5.31 -1.16
CA ALA A 241 2.25 4.12 -1.27
C ALA A 241 3.32 4.26 -2.35
N CYS A 242 2.95 4.77 -3.53
CA CYS A 242 3.88 5.01 -4.63
C CYS A 242 4.92 6.08 -4.25
N LEU A 243 4.49 7.19 -3.65
CA LEU A 243 5.38 8.28 -3.23
C LEU A 243 6.41 7.81 -2.20
N LEU A 244 5.96 7.12 -1.15
CA LEU A 244 6.84 6.57 -0.11
C LEU A 244 7.84 5.57 -0.71
N THR A 245 7.40 4.73 -1.64
CA THR A 245 8.31 3.80 -2.34
C THR A 245 9.37 4.56 -3.15
N ILE A 246 9.01 5.64 -3.85
CA ILE A 246 9.96 6.47 -4.60
C ILE A 246 10.99 7.13 -3.67
N VAL A 247 10.53 7.68 -2.55
CA VAL A 247 11.42 8.30 -1.53
C VAL A 247 12.39 7.27 -0.96
N GLN A 248 11.91 6.06 -0.61
CA GLN A 248 12.78 4.98 -0.12
C GLN A 248 13.82 4.55 -1.16
N MET A 249 13.43 4.48 -2.45
CA MET A 249 14.36 4.14 -3.53
C MET A 249 15.45 5.21 -3.71
N ARG A 250 15.12 6.49 -3.58
CA ARG A 250 16.09 7.61 -3.66
C ARG A 250 17.06 7.55 -2.48
N ARG A 251 16.57 7.42 -1.25
CA ARG A 251 17.42 7.31 -0.05
C ARG A 251 18.37 6.10 -0.11
N GLY A 252 17.89 4.96 -0.60
CA GLY A 252 18.74 3.78 -0.81
C GLY A 252 19.82 4.01 -1.87
N ALA A 253 19.55 4.78 -2.91
CA ALA A 253 20.53 5.13 -3.93
C ALA A 253 21.57 6.14 -3.41
N GLU A 254 21.16 7.10 -2.60
CA GLU A 254 22.07 8.07 -1.96
C GLU A 254 22.99 7.41 -0.93
N GLY A 255 22.47 6.46 -0.14
CA GLY A 255 23.28 5.68 0.82
C GLY A 255 24.28 4.71 0.18
N MET A 256 24.13 4.38 -1.11
CA MET A 256 25.04 3.53 -1.89
C MET A 256 25.96 4.33 -2.81
N ALA A 257 25.89 5.66 -2.86
CA ALA A 257 26.85 6.49 -3.58
C ALA A 257 28.23 6.27 -2.96
N PRO A 258 29.27 5.98 -3.75
CA PRO A 258 30.63 5.92 -3.22
C PRO A 258 30.97 7.26 -2.56
N PRO A 259 31.73 7.25 -1.43
CA PRO A 259 32.17 8.50 -0.80
C PRO A 259 32.81 9.37 -1.87
N ALA A 260 32.46 10.68 -1.89
CA ALA A 260 33.01 11.63 -2.83
C ALA A 260 34.55 11.46 -2.85
N ALA A 261 35.10 11.26 -4.04
CA ALA A 261 36.55 11.12 -4.17
C ALA A 261 37.22 12.32 -3.46
N PRO A 262 38.23 12.06 -2.59
CA PRO A 262 38.91 13.17 -1.91
C PRO A 262 39.36 14.18 -2.94
N PRO A 263 39.32 15.49 -2.63
CA PRO A 263 39.78 16.52 -3.56
C PRO A 263 41.20 16.13 -4.03
N ARG A 264 41.38 16.04 -5.33
CA ARG A 264 42.69 15.74 -5.91
C ARG A 264 43.68 16.71 -5.27
N ALA A 265 44.59 16.16 -4.46
CA ALA A 265 45.69 16.94 -3.95
C ALA A 265 46.36 17.66 -5.15
N ALA A 266 46.44 18.97 -5.08
CA ALA A 266 47.11 19.78 -6.09
C ALA A 266 48.47 19.15 -6.31
N SER A 267 48.76 18.72 -7.55
CA SER A 267 50.05 18.14 -7.90
C SER A 267 51.11 19.14 -7.49
N PRO A 268 52.17 18.74 -6.75
CA PRO A 268 53.25 19.65 -6.42
C PRO A 268 53.84 20.15 -7.72
N LEU A 269 53.99 21.46 -7.83
CA LEU A 269 54.67 22.13 -8.93
C LEU A 269 56.03 21.42 -9.14
N VAL A 270 56.17 20.72 -10.26
CA VAL A 270 57.47 20.19 -10.69
C VAL A 270 58.35 21.40 -10.99
N VAL A 271 59.23 21.74 -10.03
CA VAL A 271 60.30 22.70 -10.27
C VAL A 271 61.26 22.02 -11.25
N VAL A 272 61.17 22.43 -12.50
CA VAL A 272 62.11 22.01 -13.55
C VAL A 272 63.47 22.66 -13.19
N SER A 273 64.35 21.91 -12.57
CA SER A 273 65.75 22.28 -12.34
C SER A 273 66.44 22.37 -13.69
N ALA A 274 67.04 23.53 -14.01
CA ALA A 274 67.81 23.76 -15.18
C ALA A 274 69.02 22.78 -15.33
N PRO A 275 69.35 22.33 -16.54
CA PRO A 275 70.42 21.36 -16.74
C PRO A 275 71.80 22.00 -16.37
N ARG A 276 72.58 21.27 -15.56
CA ARG A 276 73.98 21.58 -15.24
C ARG A 276 74.82 21.38 -16.51
N PRO A 277 75.84 22.26 -16.80
CA PRO A 277 76.70 22.06 -17.92
C PRO A 277 77.68 20.91 -17.68
N ASN A 278 77.84 20.13 -18.75
CA ASN A 278 78.73 19.01 -18.85
C ASN A 278 80.18 19.42 -18.70
N ALA A 279 80.92 18.93 -17.77
CA ALA A 279 82.39 19.09 -17.68
C ALA A 279 83.01 17.73 -17.77
N SER A 280 84.02 17.69 -18.63
CA SER A 280 85.11 16.72 -18.65
C SER A 280 85.01 15.51 -19.59
N SER A 281 85.64 15.72 -20.71
CA SER A 281 86.31 14.79 -21.60
C SER A 281 87.50 14.08 -20.92
N ALA A 282 87.47 12.73 -20.91
CA ALA A 282 88.63 11.92 -20.66
C ALA A 282 88.78 10.88 -21.82
N PRO A 283 90.04 10.61 -22.28
CA PRO A 283 90.34 9.87 -23.51
C PRO A 283 90.18 8.32 -23.27
N PRO A 284 90.07 7.55 -24.40
CA PRO A 284 89.82 6.09 -24.30
C PRO A 284 91.13 5.33 -24.05
N SER A 285 91.08 4.36 -23.18
CA SER A 285 92.15 3.39 -22.98
C SER A 285 92.00 2.20 -23.96
N PRO A 286 93.11 1.55 -24.31
CA PRO A 286 93.13 0.57 -25.43
C PRO A 286 92.75 -0.82 -25.02
N CYS A 287 92.21 -1.57 -26.00
CA CYS A 287 91.93 -3.00 -25.91
C CYS A 287 93.20 -3.85 -25.83
N PRO A 288 93.18 -4.97 -25.11
CA PRO A 288 94.12 -6.06 -25.36
C PRO A 288 93.43 -7.35 -25.83
N GLY A 289 93.92 -7.87 -26.92
CA GLY A 289 94.32 -9.27 -27.10
C GLY A 289 93.28 -10.25 -27.60
N ALA A 290 93.29 -10.40 -28.94
CA ALA A 290 93.00 -11.67 -29.61
C ALA A 290 94.14 -12.65 -29.47
N ARG A 291 93.84 -13.90 -29.28
CA ARG A 291 94.69 -15.06 -29.74
C ARG A 291 93.89 -16.35 -29.64
N PRO A 292 94.37 -17.40 -30.28
CA PRO A 292 94.33 -17.72 -31.71
C PRO A 292 93.24 -18.74 -32.00
#